data_494ff7dbe2358dbcec0887e893e02aae
#
_entry.id   494ff7dbe2358dbcec0887e893e02aae
#
_cell.length_a   1.000
_cell.length_b   1.000
_cell.length_c   1.000
_cell.angle_alpha   90.00
_cell.angle_beta   90.00
_cell.angle_gamma   90.00
#
_symmetry.space_group_name_H-M   'P 1'
#
loop_
_entity.id
_entity.type
_entity.pdbx_description
1 polymer ?
#
loop_
_entity_poly.entity_id
_entity_poly.type
_entity_poly.pdbx_seq_one_letter_code
_entity_poly.pdbx_strand_id
1 'polypeptide(L)'
;MTSTATGQQPTGHQIADEHRAEADRALEILLDSTLEPIVDMVLTRRDDRYEALASDGSVAFVRDENGDFTEVEQRGRNPLSDQSTDKFAGLDTELASLHPHRTANAYPFAYAQTAQLFDSPAAPDLCVIHSAAHNWEDQGGHLGEHGSIGIVQARAPMVIAGKGVKTLGVIPQAARLVDTAPTIAALLGCAPRPDGKYVAVQDGDALTDVLDPSERPQHVVAFLFDGTNSNVLYDMCARGEAPNVARLIDMGVAFGHGAMSSLPTVTLANHTSIITGAHPGHHGILNNAWFDRSTGEQVITNSQATWPTSMNYLTPGIESIHDAVHRTWPDAFTASVNEPCDIGADFSTFDFFRRGDVPPIPKDPFGMPHTTERFVRPSKDYSWSSVVDHMGVDQALGIISGKYRDVSYPMPRFLWCNFTLTDSAMHEGGPHSEMAAASVRDSDGRVGAILEALEQRGVMDDCAFVLVADHGMEESDPTCRGDWDVALRAAGVEARDEAYSFLYLGA
;
A
#
# COMPACT_ATOMS: atom_id res chain seq x y z
N MET A 1 -21.52 38.93 2.02
CA MET A 1 -21.16 38.41 3.33
C MET A 1 -20.39 37.14 3.06
N THR A 2 -19.08 37.25 3.08
CA THR A 2 -18.13 36.17 2.80
C THR A 2 -17.88 35.42 4.10
N SER A 3 -18.40 34.22 4.24
CA SER A 3 -18.06 33.29 5.30
C SER A 3 -16.73 32.64 4.94
N THR A 4 -15.67 33.03 5.59
CA THR A 4 -14.39 32.30 5.60
C THR A 4 -14.62 31.04 6.45
N ALA A 5 -14.78 29.91 5.81
CA ALA A 5 -14.67 28.61 6.49
C ALA A 5 -13.19 28.44 6.90
N THR A 6 -12.90 28.72 8.16
CA THR A 6 -11.69 28.25 8.82
C THR A 6 -11.80 26.72 8.89
N GLY A 7 -11.00 26.03 8.08
CA GLY A 7 -10.87 24.57 8.17
C GLY A 7 -10.30 24.22 9.55
N GLN A 8 -11.18 23.82 10.46
CA GLN A 8 -10.77 23.05 11.61
C GLN A 8 -10.34 21.67 11.08
N GLN A 9 -9.07 21.31 11.30
CA GLN A 9 -8.66 19.92 11.16
C GLN A 9 -9.59 19.07 12.04
N PRO A 10 -10.06 17.92 11.54
CA PRO A 10 -10.87 17.03 12.38
C PRO A 10 -10.07 16.73 13.65
N THR A 11 -10.73 16.85 14.80
CA THR A 11 -10.17 16.41 16.07
C THR A 11 -10.04 14.89 15.96
N GLY A 12 -8.81 14.40 15.74
CA GLY A 12 -8.52 12.97 15.60
C GLY A 12 -8.90 12.18 16.86
N HIS A 13 -8.86 10.85 16.75
CA HIS A 13 -9.20 9.98 17.87
C HIS A 13 -8.11 9.98 18.95
N GLN A 14 -8.55 9.99 20.21
CA GLN A 14 -7.73 9.71 21.40
C GLN A 14 -8.52 8.85 22.36
N ILE A 15 -7.83 8.11 23.24
CA ILE A 15 -8.50 7.30 24.27
C ILE A 15 -9.34 8.18 25.16
N ALA A 16 -10.64 7.86 25.27
CA ALA A 16 -11.56 8.54 26.16
C ALA A 16 -11.17 8.31 27.63
N ASP A 17 -11.42 9.30 28.51
CA ASP A 17 -11.06 9.21 29.92
C ASP A 17 -11.66 7.98 30.64
N GLU A 18 -12.86 7.56 30.25
CA GLU A 18 -13.55 6.37 30.77
C GLU A 18 -12.87 5.06 30.43
N HIS A 19 -12.12 5.00 29.31
CA HIS A 19 -11.39 3.81 28.85
C HIS A 19 -9.92 3.80 29.25
N ARG A 20 -9.39 4.83 29.91
CA ARG A 20 -7.96 4.92 30.27
C ARG A 20 -7.47 3.77 31.13
N ALA A 21 -8.24 3.38 32.15
CA ALA A 21 -7.85 2.28 33.03
C ALA A 21 -7.83 0.93 32.29
N GLU A 22 -8.74 0.74 31.35
CA GLU A 22 -8.78 -0.45 30.50
C GLU A 22 -7.63 -0.47 29.49
N ALA A 23 -7.31 0.69 28.90
CA ALA A 23 -6.15 0.85 28.03
C ALA A 23 -4.83 0.56 28.76
N ASP A 24 -4.66 1.07 29.99
CA ASP A 24 -3.46 0.79 30.78
C ASP A 24 -3.33 -0.70 31.09
N ARG A 25 -4.44 -1.37 31.41
CA ARG A 25 -4.46 -2.81 31.63
C ARG A 25 -4.17 -3.60 30.35
N ALA A 26 -4.73 -3.18 29.21
CA ALA A 26 -4.42 -3.79 27.91
C ALA A 26 -2.93 -3.66 27.59
N LEU A 27 -2.34 -2.49 27.80
CA LEU A 27 -0.93 -2.24 27.59
C LEU A 27 -0.03 -3.09 28.49
N GLU A 28 -0.37 -3.26 29.79
CA GLU A 28 0.38 -4.14 30.69
C GLU A 28 0.43 -5.59 30.15
N ILE A 29 -0.64 -6.07 29.51
CA ILE A 29 -0.73 -7.41 28.94
C ILE A 29 0.05 -7.49 27.63
N LEU A 30 -0.20 -6.55 26.69
CA LEU A 30 0.40 -6.54 25.38
C LEU A 30 1.94 -6.38 25.42
N LEU A 31 2.45 -5.69 26.45
CA LEU A 31 3.88 -5.46 26.65
C LEU A 31 4.53 -6.44 27.63
N ASP A 32 3.78 -7.46 28.09
CA ASP A 32 4.36 -8.53 28.90
C ASP A 32 5.35 -9.36 28.08
N SER A 33 6.38 -9.82 28.72
CA SER A 33 7.47 -10.61 28.09
C SER A 33 6.98 -11.90 27.41
N THR A 34 5.82 -12.41 27.77
CA THR A 34 5.22 -13.60 27.13
C THR A 34 4.69 -13.30 25.71
N LEU A 35 4.32 -12.05 25.43
CA LEU A 35 3.88 -11.59 24.12
C LEU A 35 4.98 -10.91 23.30
N GLU A 36 6.16 -10.66 23.88
CA GLU A 36 7.31 -10.04 23.20
C GLU A 36 7.68 -10.74 21.86
N PRO A 37 7.58 -12.08 21.71
CA PRO A 37 7.85 -12.72 20.44
C PRO A 37 6.93 -12.29 19.29
N ILE A 38 5.69 -11.84 19.58
CA ILE A 38 4.69 -11.49 18.57
C ILE A 38 4.32 -10.00 18.56
N VAL A 39 4.65 -9.25 19.61
CA VAL A 39 4.35 -7.81 19.71
C VAL A 39 5.65 -7.02 19.79
N ASP A 40 5.91 -6.20 18.79
CA ASP A 40 7.04 -5.27 18.78
C ASP A 40 6.78 -4.05 19.65
N MET A 41 5.62 -3.43 19.47
CA MET A 41 5.19 -2.24 20.21
C MET A 41 3.70 -1.99 20.05
N VAL A 42 3.16 -1.08 20.83
CA VAL A 42 1.79 -0.56 20.73
C VAL A 42 1.85 0.94 20.50
N LEU A 43 1.10 1.42 19.52
CA LEU A 43 0.93 2.84 19.23
C LEU A 43 -0.42 3.30 19.74
N THR A 44 -0.48 4.51 20.31
CA THR A 44 -1.72 5.11 20.83
C THR A 44 -1.64 6.63 20.80
N ARG A 45 -2.78 7.28 21.09
CA ARG A 45 -2.84 8.73 21.29
C ARG A 45 -3.57 9.06 22.59
N ARG A 46 -2.90 9.82 23.46
CA ARG A 46 -3.41 10.28 24.76
C ARG A 46 -3.12 11.77 24.96
N ASP A 47 -4.10 12.53 25.41
CA ASP A 47 -3.91 13.94 25.81
C ASP A 47 -3.13 14.78 24.78
N ASP A 48 -3.48 14.71 23.52
CA ASP A 48 -2.80 15.39 22.40
C ASP A 48 -1.36 14.91 22.14
N ARG A 49 -0.93 13.82 22.77
CA ARG A 49 0.37 13.18 22.52
C ARG A 49 0.19 11.84 21.83
N TYR A 50 1.08 11.57 20.90
CA TYR A 50 1.25 10.25 20.31
C TYR A 50 2.25 9.47 21.15
N GLU A 51 2.01 8.19 21.34
CA GLU A 51 2.86 7.33 22.15
C GLU A 51 3.19 6.05 21.41
N ALA A 52 4.43 5.60 21.51
CA ALA A 52 4.87 4.27 21.13
C ALA A 52 5.47 3.58 22.35
N LEU A 53 4.93 2.41 22.69
CA LEU A 53 5.28 1.67 23.90
C LEU A 53 5.74 0.26 23.51
N ALA A 54 6.89 -0.16 24.04
CA ALA A 54 7.44 -1.50 23.92
C ALA A 54 7.86 -2.04 25.28
N SER A 55 8.17 -3.33 25.41
CA SER A 55 8.53 -3.94 26.69
C SER A 55 9.81 -3.36 27.30
N ASP A 56 10.71 -2.77 26.48
CA ASP A 56 12.00 -2.20 26.90
C ASP A 56 12.02 -0.66 26.95
N GLY A 57 10.89 0.00 26.62
CA GLY A 57 10.77 1.45 26.77
C GLY A 57 9.65 2.07 25.96
N SER A 58 9.57 3.40 26.03
CA SER A 58 8.52 4.16 25.36
C SER A 58 9.00 5.55 24.95
N VAL A 59 8.28 6.14 23.99
CA VAL A 59 8.43 7.54 23.60
C VAL A 59 7.05 8.17 23.47
N ALA A 60 6.91 9.41 23.94
CA ALA A 60 5.76 10.28 23.67
C ALA A 60 6.26 11.49 22.86
N PHE A 61 5.50 11.87 21.86
CA PHE A 61 5.83 12.97 20.98
C PHE A 61 4.57 13.76 20.57
N VAL A 62 4.79 14.99 20.14
CA VAL A 62 3.74 15.89 19.66
C VAL A 62 4.08 16.39 18.27
N ARG A 63 3.05 16.76 17.50
CA ARG A 63 3.18 17.42 16.20
C ARG A 63 2.83 18.90 16.37
N ASP A 64 3.71 19.80 15.89
CA ASP A 64 3.46 21.23 15.91
C ASP A 64 2.58 21.70 14.72
N GLU A 65 2.32 23.01 14.66
CA GLU A 65 1.52 23.62 13.60
C GLU A 65 2.16 23.55 12.19
N ASN A 66 3.47 23.31 12.13
CA ASN A 66 4.20 23.15 10.85
C ASN A 66 4.25 21.69 10.41
N GLY A 67 3.81 20.76 11.25
CA GLY A 67 3.87 19.30 11.00
C GLY A 67 5.15 18.64 11.51
N ASP A 68 6.03 19.39 12.21
CA ASP A 68 7.26 18.87 12.79
C ASP A 68 6.98 18.12 14.09
N PHE A 69 7.74 17.05 14.34
CA PHE A 69 7.58 16.20 15.51
C PHE A 69 8.64 16.50 16.58
N THR A 70 8.21 16.56 17.83
CA THR A 70 9.09 16.77 18.99
C THR A 70 8.82 15.70 20.04
N GLU A 71 9.86 14.98 20.47
CA GLU A 71 9.79 14.08 21.61
C GLU A 71 9.61 14.88 22.90
N VAL A 72 8.59 14.53 23.68
CA VAL A 72 8.28 15.23 24.95
C VAL A 72 8.54 14.37 26.19
N GLU A 73 8.54 13.05 26.03
CA GLU A 73 8.87 12.12 27.10
C GLU A 73 9.49 10.85 26.51
N GLN A 74 10.52 10.30 27.19
CA GLN A 74 11.08 9.00 26.88
C GLN A 74 11.38 8.25 28.19
N ARG A 75 11.03 6.96 28.19
CA ARG A 75 11.38 6.03 29.27
C ARG A 75 12.04 4.80 28.66
N GLY A 76 13.20 4.42 29.16
CA GLY A 76 13.98 3.33 28.56
C GLY A 76 14.42 3.64 27.12
N ARG A 77 14.34 2.67 26.23
CA ARG A 77 14.64 2.84 24.81
C ARG A 77 13.46 3.50 24.07
N ASN A 78 13.74 4.43 23.19
CA ASN A 78 12.74 4.89 22.23
C ASN A 78 12.55 3.79 21.15
N PRO A 79 11.37 3.12 21.05
CA PRO A 79 11.12 2.04 20.10
C PRO A 79 11.17 2.51 18.64
N LEU A 80 10.92 3.80 18.39
CA LEU A 80 10.91 4.41 17.06
C LEU A 80 12.24 5.13 16.71
N SER A 81 13.29 4.90 17.44
CA SER A 81 14.56 5.64 17.28
C SER A 81 15.29 5.38 15.95
N ASP A 82 15.15 4.19 15.38
CA ASP A 82 15.74 3.88 14.07
C ASP A 82 14.69 4.07 12.96
N GLN A 83 14.83 5.14 12.18
CA GLN A 83 13.97 5.46 11.05
C GLN A 83 14.73 5.38 9.71
N SER A 84 15.81 4.59 9.66
CA SER A 84 16.61 4.41 8.45
C SER A 84 15.79 3.79 7.33
N THR A 85 15.86 4.36 6.14
CA THR A 85 15.19 3.83 4.95
C THR A 85 16.05 2.83 4.17
N ASP A 86 17.33 2.75 4.45
CA ASP A 86 18.31 1.88 3.76
C ASP A 86 18.58 0.55 4.49
N LYS A 87 18.07 0.39 5.71
CA LYS A 87 18.27 -0.84 6.47
C LYS A 87 17.68 -2.05 5.75
N PHE A 88 18.43 -3.15 5.70
CA PHE A 88 18.08 -4.37 4.96
C PHE A 88 17.76 -4.14 3.46
N ALA A 89 18.29 -3.06 2.86
CA ALA A 89 18.17 -2.86 1.41
C ALA A 89 19.10 -3.84 0.66
N GLY A 90 18.52 -4.55 -0.32
CA GLY A 90 19.15 -5.61 -1.09
C GLY A 90 18.91 -7.00 -0.49
N LEU A 91 18.67 -7.97 -1.37
CA LEU A 91 18.23 -9.32 -1.00
C LEU A 91 19.23 -10.03 -0.05
N ASP A 92 20.53 -9.94 -0.32
CA ASP A 92 21.55 -10.58 0.53
C ASP A 92 21.53 -10.03 1.96
N THR A 93 21.29 -8.71 2.12
CA THR A 93 21.22 -8.05 3.42
C THR A 93 19.97 -8.45 4.18
N GLU A 94 18.84 -8.54 3.50
CA GLU A 94 17.58 -9.01 4.08
C GLU A 94 17.69 -10.47 4.53
N LEU A 95 18.20 -11.36 3.67
CA LEU A 95 18.37 -12.78 3.98
C LEU A 95 19.36 -13.04 5.13
N ALA A 96 20.33 -12.15 5.33
CA ALA A 96 21.25 -12.22 6.47
C ALA A 96 20.61 -11.76 7.79
N SER A 97 19.40 -11.20 7.76
CA SER A 97 18.75 -10.57 8.91
C SER A 97 17.25 -10.87 8.94
N LEU A 98 16.86 -12.11 8.65
CA LEU A 98 15.46 -12.55 8.73
C LEU A 98 14.94 -12.42 10.17
N HIS A 99 13.66 -12.08 10.29
CA HIS A 99 12.96 -11.91 11.56
C HIS A 99 13.69 -10.96 12.54
N PRO A 100 14.05 -9.74 12.13
CA PRO A 100 14.80 -8.86 12.99
C PRO A 100 13.98 -8.52 14.25
N HIS A 101 14.63 -8.68 15.43
CA HIS A 101 14.01 -8.19 16.64
C HIS A 101 13.83 -6.67 16.57
N ARG A 102 12.78 -6.09 17.21
CA ARG A 102 12.46 -4.65 17.16
C ARG A 102 13.65 -3.72 17.44
N THR A 103 14.62 -4.15 18.26
CA THR A 103 15.83 -3.35 18.57
C THR A 103 16.84 -3.33 17.43
N ALA A 104 16.70 -4.23 16.47
CA ALA A 104 17.51 -4.35 15.26
C ALA A 104 16.76 -3.95 14.01
N ASN A 105 15.43 -3.76 14.06
CA ASN A 105 14.59 -3.30 12.96
C ASN A 105 14.68 -1.78 12.77
N ALA A 106 14.09 -1.27 11.69
CA ALA A 106 13.87 0.16 11.45
C ALA A 106 12.40 0.43 11.14
N TYR A 107 11.95 1.62 11.48
CA TYR A 107 10.55 2.07 11.34
C TYR A 107 10.53 3.43 10.64
N PRO A 108 10.67 3.47 9.31
CA PRO A 108 10.79 4.72 8.56
C PRO A 108 9.56 5.62 8.74
N PHE A 109 9.81 6.91 8.91
CA PHE A 109 8.76 7.93 9.10
C PHE A 109 7.80 7.65 10.26
N ALA A 110 8.22 6.88 11.27
CA ALA A 110 7.33 6.30 12.28
C ALA A 110 6.48 7.34 13.03
N TYR A 111 7.00 8.55 13.29
CA TYR A 111 6.22 9.61 13.95
C TYR A 111 5.07 10.09 13.05
N ALA A 112 5.35 10.33 11.77
CA ALA A 112 4.33 10.73 10.81
C ALA A 112 3.31 9.60 10.55
N GLN A 113 3.80 8.36 10.48
CA GLN A 113 2.95 7.17 10.32
C GLN A 113 2.01 6.97 11.50
N THR A 114 2.50 7.14 12.72
CA THR A 114 1.65 7.09 13.93
C THR A 114 0.63 8.22 13.93
N ALA A 115 1.08 9.45 13.70
CA ALA A 115 0.22 10.62 13.79
C ALA A 115 -0.92 10.60 12.77
N GLN A 116 -0.62 10.26 11.51
CA GLN A 116 -1.64 10.21 10.46
C GLN A 116 -2.76 9.20 10.77
N LEU A 117 -2.44 8.05 11.36
CA LEU A 117 -3.46 7.06 11.72
C LEU A 117 -4.45 7.65 12.73
N PHE A 118 -3.92 8.28 13.81
CA PHE A 118 -4.73 8.85 14.87
C PHE A 118 -5.36 10.22 14.52
N ASP A 119 -5.09 10.77 13.34
CA ASP A 119 -5.83 11.92 12.81
C ASP A 119 -7.25 11.54 12.38
N SER A 120 -7.53 10.27 12.13
CA SER A 120 -8.87 9.79 11.84
C SER A 120 -9.71 9.67 13.12
N PRO A 121 -10.98 10.11 13.12
CA PRO A 121 -11.90 9.89 14.24
C PRO A 121 -12.28 8.40 14.41
N ALA A 122 -12.08 7.56 13.40
CA ALA A 122 -12.34 6.13 13.45
C ALA A 122 -11.09 5.30 13.77
N ALA A 123 -9.95 5.93 14.09
CA ALA A 123 -8.74 5.24 14.50
C ALA A 123 -8.98 4.33 15.73
N PRO A 124 -8.20 3.26 15.91
CA PRO A 124 -8.28 2.40 17.08
C PRO A 124 -7.85 3.15 18.37
N ASP A 125 -8.16 2.60 19.53
CA ASP A 125 -7.61 3.09 20.79
C ASP A 125 -6.14 2.69 20.94
N LEU A 126 -5.82 1.45 20.54
CA LEU A 126 -4.48 0.92 20.49
C LEU A 126 -4.22 0.30 19.09
N CYS A 127 -3.08 0.60 18.50
CA CYS A 127 -2.61 -0.05 17.29
C CYS A 127 -1.42 -0.94 17.65
N VAL A 128 -1.59 -2.25 17.56
CA VAL A 128 -0.54 -3.23 17.85
C VAL A 128 0.34 -3.38 16.62
N ILE A 129 1.64 -3.19 16.79
CA ILE A 129 2.65 -3.48 15.76
C ILE A 129 3.21 -4.87 16.07
N HIS A 130 2.89 -5.82 15.21
CA HIS A 130 3.38 -7.18 15.36
C HIS A 130 4.87 -7.29 15.01
N SER A 131 5.53 -8.30 15.55
CA SER A 131 6.94 -8.56 15.26
C SER A 131 7.15 -9.07 13.82
N ALA A 132 8.35 -8.90 13.31
CA ALA A 132 8.78 -9.41 12.01
C ALA A 132 8.69 -10.96 11.90
N ALA A 133 8.77 -11.67 13.03
CA ALA A 133 8.67 -13.11 13.07
C ALA A 133 7.24 -13.65 13.14
N HIS A 134 6.27 -12.81 13.50
CA HIS A 134 4.92 -13.28 13.82
C HIS A 134 4.23 -13.96 12.63
N ASN A 135 3.74 -15.17 12.86
CA ASN A 135 2.97 -15.96 11.92
C ASN A 135 1.51 -16.04 12.38
N TRP A 136 0.60 -15.45 11.59
CA TRP A 136 -0.82 -15.38 11.91
C TRP A 136 -1.54 -16.73 11.71
N GLU A 137 -1.78 -17.47 12.79
CA GLU A 137 -2.41 -18.80 12.72
C GLU A 137 -3.83 -18.80 12.15
N ASP A 138 -4.59 -17.78 12.46
CA ASP A 138 -5.99 -17.63 12.05
C ASP A 138 -6.12 -17.26 10.56
N GLN A 139 -5.05 -16.75 9.93
CA GLN A 139 -4.95 -16.56 8.48
C GLN A 139 -4.51 -17.80 7.73
N GLY A 140 -4.38 -18.94 8.39
CA GLY A 140 -3.93 -20.18 7.78
C GLY A 140 -2.43 -20.42 7.88
N GLY A 141 -1.70 -19.58 8.62
CA GLY A 141 -0.27 -19.70 8.84
C GLY A 141 0.52 -19.33 7.61
N HIS A 142 0.32 -18.12 7.10
CA HIS A 142 1.05 -17.57 5.97
C HIS A 142 2.56 -17.54 6.22
N LEU A 143 3.35 -17.83 5.18
CA LEU A 143 4.82 -17.80 5.24
C LEU A 143 5.39 -16.41 4.92
N GLY A 144 4.60 -15.51 4.38
CA GLY A 144 4.91 -14.09 4.23
C GLY A 144 3.82 -13.25 4.88
N GLU A 145 4.22 -12.18 5.58
CA GLU A 145 3.33 -11.31 6.32
C GLU A 145 3.64 -9.83 6.09
N HIS A 146 2.63 -9.00 6.30
CA HIS A 146 2.68 -7.54 6.25
C HIS A 146 1.69 -6.94 7.25
N GLY A 147 1.63 -5.60 7.35
CA GLY A 147 0.74 -4.89 8.28
C GLY A 147 1.50 -4.01 9.27
N SER A 148 2.75 -4.36 9.58
CA SER A 148 3.66 -3.60 10.45
C SER A 148 4.36 -2.47 9.68
N ILE A 149 4.79 -1.43 10.41
CA ILE A 149 5.69 -0.38 9.89
C ILE A 149 7.17 -0.79 9.90
N GLY A 150 7.50 -2.05 10.20
CA GLY A 150 8.85 -2.60 10.03
C GLY A 150 9.33 -2.43 8.60
N ILE A 151 10.63 -2.11 8.45
CA ILE A 151 11.18 -1.63 7.16
C ILE A 151 10.92 -2.58 5.98
N VAL A 152 10.97 -3.91 6.17
CA VAL A 152 10.77 -4.87 5.08
C VAL A 152 9.30 -4.90 4.64
N GLN A 153 8.37 -4.90 5.61
CA GLN A 153 6.93 -4.87 5.34
C GLN A 153 6.47 -3.52 4.75
N ALA A 154 7.11 -2.42 5.14
CA ALA A 154 6.79 -1.09 4.64
C ALA A 154 7.43 -0.78 3.28
N ARG A 155 8.48 -1.50 2.88
CA ARG A 155 9.26 -1.22 1.66
C ARG A 155 8.63 -1.84 0.43
N ALA A 156 7.87 -1.06 -0.32
CA ALA A 156 7.38 -1.40 -1.65
C ALA A 156 8.41 -1.05 -2.74
N PRO A 157 8.48 -1.76 -3.88
CA PRO A 157 9.25 -1.29 -5.04
C PRO A 157 8.62 -0.01 -5.62
N MET A 158 9.45 0.84 -6.21
CA MET A 158 8.99 1.97 -7.02
C MET A 158 9.92 2.20 -8.20
N VAL A 159 9.34 2.15 -9.41
CA VAL A 159 10.02 2.44 -10.69
C VAL A 159 9.20 3.49 -11.43
N ILE A 160 9.86 4.52 -11.93
CA ILE A 160 9.26 5.55 -12.78
C ILE A 160 10.09 5.62 -14.07
N ALA A 161 9.45 5.55 -15.24
CA ALA A 161 10.17 5.34 -16.50
C ALA A 161 9.50 6.04 -17.69
N GLY A 162 10.23 6.15 -18.80
CA GLY A 162 9.73 6.61 -20.07
C GLY A 162 9.76 8.13 -20.24
N LYS A 163 8.87 8.64 -21.07
CA LYS A 163 8.88 10.07 -21.47
C LYS A 163 8.69 10.99 -20.27
N GLY A 164 9.54 12.02 -20.16
CA GLY A 164 9.50 12.98 -19.06
C GLY A 164 10.17 12.50 -17.77
N VAL A 165 10.89 11.37 -17.81
CA VAL A 165 11.62 10.81 -16.68
C VAL A 165 13.11 10.77 -17.00
N LYS A 166 13.95 11.11 -16.03
CA LYS A 166 15.42 11.01 -16.18
C LYS A 166 15.86 9.56 -16.12
N THR A 167 16.76 9.16 -16.99
CA THR A 167 17.36 7.81 -16.97
C THR A 167 18.48 7.76 -15.95
N LEU A 168 18.19 7.31 -14.75
CA LEU A 168 19.12 7.27 -13.60
C LEU A 168 19.45 5.84 -13.16
N GLY A 169 18.69 4.84 -13.64
CA GLY A 169 18.80 3.46 -13.16
C GLY A 169 18.38 3.32 -11.69
N VAL A 170 19.01 2.44 -10.93
CA VAL A 170 18.72 2.26 -9.51
C VAL A 170 19.45 3.32 -8.69
N ILE A 171 18.72 4.16 -7.95
CA ILE A 171 19.28 5.20 -7.08
C ILE A 171 19.17 4.80 -5.60
N PRO A 172 20.17 5.12 -4.75
CA PRO A 172 20.18 4.77 -3.33
C PRO A 172 19.31 5.77 -2.52
N GLN A 173 18.02 5.82 -2.82
CA GLN A 173 17.05 6.70 -2.19
C GLN A 173 15.76 5.94 -1.91
N ALA A 174 14.98 6.44 -0.96
CA ALA A 174 13.62 6.02 -0.69
C ALA A 174 12.62 7.08 -1.15
N ALA A 175 11.40 6.65 -1.46
CA ALA A 175 10.22 7.47 -1.65
C ALA A 175 9.15 7.08 -0.62
N ARG A 176 7.98 7.71 -0.68
CA ARG A 176 6.77 7.30 0.04
C ARG A 176 5.68 6.95 -0.98
N LEU A 177 4.81 6.00 -0.69
CA LEU A 177 3.75 5.64 -1.63
C LEU A 177 2.77 6.80 -1.89
N VAL A 178 2.54 7.65 -0.91
CA VAL A 178 1.72 8.87 -1.07
C VAL A 178 2.33 9.88 -2.06
N ASP A 179 3.62 9.76 -2.41
CA ASP A 179 4.28 10.60 -3.42
C ASP A 179 3.89 10.20 -4.86
N THR A 180 3.22 9.04 -5.05
CA THR A 180 2.88 8.50 -6.39
C THR A 180 1.86 9.38 -7.11
N ALA A 181 0.73 9.71 -6.49
CA ALA A 181 -0.32 10.52 -7.10
C ALA A 181 0.20 11.89 -7.55
N PRO A 182 0.85 12.70 -6.70
CA PRO A 182 1.38 14.00 -7.11
C PRO A 182 2.50 13.88 -8.16
N THR A 183 3.29 12.80 -8.14
CA THR A 183 4.33 12.55 -9.15
C THR A 183 3.72 12.27 -10.53
N ILE A 184 2.72 11.39 -10.61
CA ILE A 184 1.99 11.12 -11.87
C ILE A 184 1.33 12.39 -12.40
N ALA A 185 0.67 13.15 -11.53
CA ALA A 185 0.01 14.39 -11.91
C ALA A 185 1.02 15.44 -12.45
N ALA A 186 2.18 15.58 -11.79
CA ALA A 186 3.27 16.45 -12.25
C ALA A 186 3.82 15.99 -13.60
N LEU A 187 4.07 14.68 -13.76
CA LEU A 187 4.60 14.07 -14.98
C LEU A 187 3.67 14.28 -16.17
N LEU A 188 2.36 14.07 -15.99
CA LEU A 188 1.34 14.37 -17.00
C LEU A 188 1.23 15.89 -17.30
N GLY A 189 1.63 16.73 -16.35
CA GLY A 189 1.45 18.18 -16.43
C GLY A 189 0.03 18.62 -16.06
N CYS A 190 -0.60 17.92 -15.12
CA CYS A 190 -1.87 18.34 -14.54
C CYS A 190 -1.74 19.75 -13.93
N ALA A 191 -2.80 20.54 -14.03
CA ALA A 191 -2.84 21.84 -13.40
C ALA A 191 -2.92 21.66 -11.86
N PRO A 192 -2.04 22.31 -11.10
CA PRO A 192 -2.15 22.31 -9.66
C PRO A 192 -3.41 23.05 -9.20
N ARG A 193 -3.90 22.71 -8.03
CA ARG A 193 -4.96 23.40 -7.32
C ARG A 193 -4.47 24.76 -6.82
N PRO A 194 -5.36 25.65 -6.34
CA PRO A 194 -4.98 26.96 -5.81
C PRO A 194 -4.02 26.91 -4.61
N ASP A 195 -4.01 25.78 -3.87
CA ASP A 195 -3.11 25.51 -2.74
C ASP A 195 -1.73 24.98 -3.18
N GLY A 196 -1.51 24.82 -4.49
CA GLY A 196 -0.28 24.29 -5.07
C GLY A 196 -0.21 22.77 -5.13
N LYS A 197 -1.18 22.04 -4.57
CA LYS A 197 -1.27 20.58 -4.59
C LYS A 197 -1.97 20.09 -5.87
N TYR A 198 -1.74 18.83 -6.24
CA TYR A 198 -2.36 18.23 -7.42
C TYR A 198 -3.69 17.57 -7.13
N VAL A 199 -3.88 17.03 -5.93
CA VAL A 199 -5.12 16.39 -5.45
C VAL A 199 -5.53 17.00 -4.12
N ALA A 200 -6.80 16.89 -3.76
CA ALA A 200 -7.28 17.36 -2.46
C ALA A 200 -6.76 16.42 -1.35
N VAL A 201 -6.43 17.03 -0.19
CA VAL A 201 -5.90 16.31 0.99
C VAL A 201 -4.57 15.58 0.70
N GLN A 202 -3.78 16.08 -0.21
CA GLN A 202 -2.49 15.51 -0.56
C GLN A 202 -1.48 15.61 0.59
N ASP A 203 -0.92 14.47 0.99
CA ASP A 203 0.16 14.36 2.00
C ASP A 203 1.52 14.14 1.34
N GLY A 204 1.54 13.52 0.17
CA GLY A 204 2.76 13.26 -0.59
C GLY A 204 3.24 14.48 -1.38
N ASP A 205 4.47 14.39 -1.86
CA ASP A 205 5.12 15.38 -2.70
C ASP A 205 5.46 14.77 -4.07
N ALA A 206 5.43 15.62 -5.12
CA ALA A 206 5.89 15.16 -6.43
C ALA A 206 7.42 14.97 -6.43
N LEU A 207 7.90 13.82 -6.87
CA LEU A 207 9.30 13.43 -6.96
C LEU A 207 9.98 14.14 -8.15
N THR A 208 9.99 15.47 -8.14
CA THR A 208 10.43 16.31 -9.27
C THR A 208 11.90 16.13 -9.63
N ASP A 209 12.73 15.69 -8.70
CA ASP A 209 14.17 15.48 -8.91
C ASP A 209 14.48 14.37 -9.93
N VAL A 210 13.55 13.43 -10.11
CA VAL A 210 13.68 12.36 -11.10
C VAL A 210 12.94 12.63 -12.40
N LEU A 211 12.18 13.72 -12.48
CA LEU A 211 11.45 14.11 -13.70
C LEU A 211 12.30 15.01 -14.61
N ASP A 212 12.06 14.91 -15.92
CA ASP A 212 12.57 15.82 -16.94
C ASP A 212 11.44 16.78 -17.37
N PRO A 213 11.45 18.04 -16.91
CA PRO A 213 10.40 18.99 -17.22
C PRO A 213 10.38 19.43 -18.70
N SER A 214 11.43 19.11 -19.48
CA SER A 214 11.51 19.45 -20.91
C SER A 214 10.64 18.57 -21.79
N GLU A 215 10.26 17.39 -21.30
CA GLU A 215 9.42 16.42 -21.98
C GLU A 215 8.18 16.10 -21.15
N ARG A 216 7.07 15.78 -21.84
CA ARG A 216 5.83 15.36 -21.19
C ARG A 216 5.20 14.20 -21.91
N PRO A 217 4.81 13.14 -21.19
CA PRO A 217 4.05 12.04 -21.79
C PRO A 217 2.62 12.49 -22.12
N GLN A 218 2.04 11.85 -23.13
CA GLN A 218 0.60 11.96 -23.39
C GLN A 218 -0.18 10.95 -22.56
N HIS A 219 0.48 9.85 -22.18
CA HIS A 219 -0.12 8.73 -21.47
C HIS A 219 0.78 8.33 -20.30
N VAL A 220 0.18 8.01 -19.16
CA VAL A 220 0.86 7.31 -18.08
C VAL A 220 0.18 5.97 -17.86
N VAL A 221 0.96 4.89 -17.86
CA VAL A 221 0.52 3.55 -17.52
C VAL A 221 1.15 3.15 -16.20
N ALA A 222 0.33 2.89 -15.20
CA ALA A 222 0.77 2.47 -13.89
C ALA A 222 0.47 0.99 -13.66
N PHE A 223 1.41 0.29 -13.05
CA PHE A 223 1.32 -1.11 -12.66
C PHE A 223 1.46 -1.20 -11.14
N LEU A 224 0.58 -1.95 -10.51
CA LEU A 224 0.69 -2.32 -9.12
C LEU A 224 0.93 -3.83 -9.04
N PHE A 225 2.01 -4.23 -8.35
CA PHE A 225 2.32 -5.61 -8.02
C PHE A 225 2.04 -5.80 -6.53
N ASP A 226 0.81 -6.21 -6.20
CA ASP A 226 0.33 -6.32 -4.82
C ASP A 226 1.31 -7.11 -3.93
N GLY A 227 1.64 -6.58 -2.76
CA GLY A 227 2.45 -7.23 -1.74
C GLY A 227 3.87 -7.62 -2.12
N THR A 228 4.45 -7.02 -3.16
CA THR A 228 5.74 -7.46 -3.69
C THR A 228 6.91 -7.01 -2.82
N ASN A 229 7.72 -7.98 -2.35
CA ASN A 229 8.99 -7.69 -1.71
C ASN A 229 9.94 -6.98 -2.69
N SER A 230 10.35 -5.77 -2.33
CA SER A 230 11.18 -4.88 -3.16
C SER A 230 12.55 -5.48 -3.48
N ASN A 231 13.20 -6.12 -2.48
CA ASN A 231 14.54 -6.69 -2.65
C ASN A 231 14.51 -7.90 -3.59
N VAL A 232 13.47 -8.73 -3.49
CA VAL A 232 13.26 -9.88 -4.39
C VAL A 232 13.05 -9.42 -5.82
N LEU A 233 12.18 -8.41 -6.04
CA LEU A 233 11.92 -7.89 -7.39
C LEU A 233 13.20 -7.33 -8.04
N TYR A 234 13.94 -6.49 -7.33
CA TYR A 234 15.15 -5.87 -7.89
C TYR A 234 16.27 -6.88 -8.14
N ASP A 235 16.43 -7.89 -7.28
CA ASP A 235 17.37 -8.99 -7.50
C ASP A 235 16.97 -9.82 -8.74
N MET A 236 15.70 -10.12 -8.92
CA MET A 236 15.20 -10.82 -10.12
C MET A 236 15.41 -10.00 -11.40
N CYS A 237 15.21 -8.68 -11.35
CA CYS A 237 15.56 -7.79 -12.48
C CYS A 237 17.06 -7.88 -12.80
N ALA A 238 17.92 -7.79 -11.77
CA ALA A 238 19.37 -7.86 -11.97
C ALA A 238 19.83 -9.21 -12.52
N ARG A 239 19.15 -10.32 -12.21
CA ARG A 239 19.42 -11.65 -12.75
C ARG A 239 18.77 -11.92 -14.10
N GLY A 240 18.00 -10.97 -14.66
CA GLY A 240 17.28 -11.11 -15.94
C GLY A 240 16.05 -12.01 -15.86
N GLU A 241 15.50 -12.26 -14.68
CA GLU A 241 14.30 -13.06 -14.45
C GLU A 241 13.00 -12.25 -14.52
N ALA A 242 13.10 -10.92 -14.47
CA ALA A 242 12.00 -9.97 -14.69
C ALA A 242 12.43 -8.94 -15.75
N PRO A 243 12.56 -9.35 -17.05
CA PRO A 243 13.17 -8.55 -18.09
C PRO A 243 12.35 -7.31 -18.49
N ASN A 244 11.02 -7.33 -18.34
CA ASN A 244 10.16 -6.19 -18.69
C ASN A 244 10.23 -5.09 -17.62
N VAL A 245 10.26 -5.47 -16.34
CA VAL A 245 10.51 -4.53 -15.24
C VAL A 245 11.94 -3.99 -15.33
N ALA A 246 12.93 -4.82 -15.61
CA ALA A 246 14.32 -4.39 -15.85
C ALA A 246 14.39 -3.36 -16.98
N ARG A 247 13.66 -3.58 -18.10
CA ARG A 247 13.53 -2.60 -19.18
C ARG A 247 12.96 -1.25 -18.69
N LEU A 248 11.97 -1.25 -17.82
CA LEU A 248 11.46 0.00 -17.23
C LEU A 248 12.54 0.71 -16.41
N ILE A 249 13.31 -0.04 -15.61
CA ILE A 249 14.44 0.53 -14.85
C ILE A 249 15.48 1.17 -15.78
N ASP A 250 15.81 0.50 -16.88
CA ASP A 250 16.75 1.01 -17.88
C ASP A 250 16.24 2.26 -18.61
N MET A 251 14.91 2.45 -18.68
CA MET A 251 14.25 3.62 -19.30
C MET A 251 14.00 4.77 -18.30
N GLY A 252 14.37 4.62 -17.03
CA GLY A 252 14.00 5.58 -16.03
C GLY A 252 14.80 5.51 -14.72
N VAL A 253 14.09 5.37 -13.61
CA VAL A 253 14.65 5.34 -12.27
C VAL A 253 13.92 4.30 -11.41
N ALA A 254 14.66 3.55 -10.61
CA ALA A 254 14.15 2.73 -9.52
C ALA A 254 14.71 3.24 -8.19
N PHE A 255 13.87 3.31 -7.17
CA PHE A 255 14.27 3.68 -5.82
C PHE A 255 14.82 2.46 -5.10
N GLY A 256 16.16 2.38 -4.95
CA GLY A 256 16.84 1.20 -4.38
C GLY A 256 16.50 0.93 -2.91
N HIS A 257 16.07 1.97 -2.18
CA HIS A 257 15.54 1.80 -0.82
C HIS A 257 14.00 1.69 -0.81
N GLY A 258 13.38 1.55 -1.99
CA GLY A 258 11.93 1.39 -2.17
C GLY A 258 11.11 2.64 -1.91
N ALA A 259 9.80 2.46 -1.83
CA ALA A 259 8.84 3.46 -1.39
C ALA A 259 8.13 2.96 -0.13
N MET A 260 8.10 3.79 0.91
CA MET A 260 7.51 3.41 2.20
C MET A 260 6.01 3.54 2.14
N SER A 261 5.32 2.43 2.44
CA SER A 261 3.88 2.38 2.60
C SER A 261 3.41 3.05 3.90
N SER A 262 2.14 3.40 3.93
CA SER A 262 1.51 3.99 5.11
C SER A 262 1.09 2.93 6.13
N LEU A 263 1.06 3.30 7.42
CA LEU A 263 0.49 2.47 8.48
C LEU A 263 -1.04 2.48 8.43
N PRO A 264 -1.68 1.30 8.50
CA PRO A 264 -1.12 -0.03 8.42
C PRO A 264 -0.65 -0.37 6.99
N THR A 265 0.39 -1.19 6.89
CA THR A 265 0.95 -1.60 5.59
C THR A 265 0.11 -2.72 4.99
N VAL A 266 -1.13 -2.41 4.63
CA VAL A 266 -2.14 -3.34 4.11
C VAL A 266 -2.76 -2.84 2.82
N THR A 267 -3.33 -3.77 2.06
CA THR A 267 -3.77 -3.62 0.68
C THR A 267 -4.64 -2.37 0.44
N LEU A 268 -5.90 -2.35 0.89
CA LEU A 268 -6.84 -1.29 0.50
C LEU A 268 -6.45 0.09 1.02
N ALA A 269 -5.85 0.16 2.21
CA ALA A 269 -5.34 1.41 2.77
C ALA A 269 -4.26 2.01 1.86
N ASN A 270 -3.30 1.20 1.39
CA ASN A 270 -2.20 1.70 0.58
C ASN A 270 -2.53 1.83 -0.92
N HIS A 271 -3.41 0.99 -1.48
CA HIS A 271 -4.00 1.26 -2.82
C HIS A 271 -4.61 2.66 -2.86
N THR A 272 -5.41 2.98 -1.84
CA THR A 272 -6.03 4.30 -1.72
C THR A 272 -4.98 5.40 -1.54
N SER A 273 -3.94 5.16 -0.72
CA SER A 273 -2.84 6.12 -0.52
C SER A 273 -2.10 6.42 -1.82
N ILE A 274 -1.83 5.42 -2.65
CA ILE A 274 -1.13 5.58 -3.93
C ILE A 274 -1.94 6.43 -4.91
N ILE A 275 -3.26 6.17 -5.03
CA ILE A 275 -4.09 6.82 -6.04
C ILE A 275 -4.56 8.22 -5.61
N THR A 276 -4.62 8.50 -4.30
CA THR A 276 -5.08 9.78 -3.75
C THR A 276 -3.94 10.68 -3.29
N GLY A 277 -2.75 10.11 -3.01
CA GLY A 277 -1.63 10.85 -2.42
C GLY A 277 -1.85 11.24 -0.96
N ALA A 278 -2.84 10.66 -0.29
CA ALA A 278 -3.16 10.91 1.11
C ALA A 278 -2.90 9.65 1.97
N HIS A 279 -2.64 9.83 3.25
CA HIS A 279 -2.48 8.73 4.21
C HIS A 279 -3.83 8.12 4.64
N PRO A 280 -3.86 6.89 5.15
CA PRO A 280 -5.07 6.20 5.60
C PRO A 280 -5.94 7.01 6.57
N GLY A 281 -5.33 7.66 7.56
CA GLY A 281 -6.05 8.51 8.50
C GLY A 281 -6.69 9.75 7.89
N HIS A 282 -6.27 10.15 6.70
CA HIS A 282 -6.78 11.31 5.98
C HIS A 282 -7.76 10.93 4.87
N HIS A 283 -7.49 9.86 4.11
CA HIS A 283 -8.43 9.43 3.07
C HIS A 283 -9.58 8.55 3.59
N GLY A 284 -9.48 8.01 4.82
CA GLY A 284 -10.59 7.35 5.51
C GLY A 284 -10.68 5.82 5.32
N ILE A 285 -9.93 5.22 4.39
CA ILE A 285 -9.79 3.76 4.31
C ILE A 285 -8.65 3.34 5.25
N LEU A 286 -9.02 3.06 6.50
CA LEU A 286 -8.03 2.92 7.57
C LEU A 286 -7.28 1.60 7.56
N ASN A 287 -7.95 0.53 7.13
CA ASN A 287 -7.43 -0.84 7.16
C ASN A 287 -8.26 -1.70 6.19
N ASN A 288 -7.95 -2.97 6.05
CA ASN A 288 -8.77 -3.95 5.34
C ASN A 288 -10.13 -4.17 6.05
N ALA A 289 -10.16 -4.01 7.37
CA ALA A 289 -11.38 -3.89 8.17
C ALA A 289 -11.12 -3.01 9.40
N TRP A 290 -12.15 -2.32 9.88
CA TRP A 290 -12.11 -1.54 11.14
C TRP A 290 -13.49 -1.42 11.76
N PHE A 291 -13.55 -0.97 13.01
CA PHE A 291 -14.80 -0.68 13.69
C PHE A 291 -15.15 0.80 13.56
N ASP A 292 -16.33 1.09 13.04
CA ASP A 292 -16.87 2.45 13.00
C ASP A 292 -17.72 2.72 14.25
N ARG A 293 -17.15 3.48 15.21
CA ARG A 293 -17.84 3.86 16.44
C ARG A 293 -19.11 4.66 16.21
N SER A 294 -19.22 5.37 15.11
CA SER A 294 -20.39 6.22 14.81
C SER A 294 -21.62 5.39 14.43
N THR A 295 -21.42 4.26 13.79
CA THR A 295 -22.47 3.32 13.40
C THR A 295 -22.59 2.12 14.33
N GLY A 296 -21.55 1.80 15.08
CA GLY A 296 -21.42 0.59 15.89
C GLY A 296 -21.22 -0.67 15.06
N GLU A 297 -20.79 -0.54 13.81
CA GLU A 297 -20.64 -1.64 12.85
C GLU A 297 -19.18 -1.84 12.43
N GLN A 298 -18.87 -3.07 12.03
CA GLN A 298 -17.62 -3.38 11.34
C GLN A 298 -17.70 -2.91 9.88
N VAL A 299 -16.70 -2.18 9.45
CA VAL A 299 -16.46 -1.87 8.04
C VAL A 299 -15.44 -2.87 7.49
N ILE A 300 -15.78 -3.56 6.42
CA ILE A 300 -14.88 -4.46 5.69
C ILE A 300 -14.72 -3.90 4.29
N THR A 301 -13.50 -3.56 3.91
CA THR A 301 -13.18 -3.02 2.57
C THR A 301 -12.47 -4.02 1.69
N ASN A 302 -11.68 -4.93 2.25
CA ASN A 302 -10.90 -5.91 1.49
C ASN A 302 -11.56 -7.29 1.47
N SER A 303 -12.60 -7.43 0.66
CA SER A 303 -13.17 -8.72 0.30
C SER A 303 -13.81 -8.65 -1.09
N GLN A 304 -13.95 -9.78 -1.77
CA GLN A 304 -14.61 -9.84 -3.08
C GLN A 304 -16.01 -9.23 -3.08
N ALA A 305 -16.74 -9.34 -1.96
CA ALA A 305 -18.08 -8.80 -1.82
C ALA A 305 -18.09 -7.28 -1.65
N THR A 306 -17.04 -6.70 -1.09
CA THR A 306 -16.98 -5.29 -0.69
C THR A 306 -16.16 -4.42 -1.63
N TRP A 307 -15.22 -4.97 -2.39
CA TRP A 307 -14.41 -4.18 -3.35
C TRP A 307 -15.22 -3.23 -4.23
N PRO A 308 -16.39 -3.62 -4.79
CA PRO A 308 -17.17 -2.70 -5.62
C PRO A 308 -17.68 -1.46 -4.88
N THR A 309 -17.72 -1.47 -3.56
CA THR A 309 -18.28 -0.41 -2.70
C THR A 309 -17.31 0.14 -1.67
N SER A 310 -16.07 -0.35 -1.61
CA SER A 310 -15.09 0.06 -0.60
C SER A 310 -14.80 1.56 -0.62
N MET A 311 -14.86 2.19 -1.79
CA MET A 311 -14.66 3.65 -1.93
C MET A 311 -15.81 4.50 -1.36
N ASN A 312 -16.92 3.91 -0.93
CA ASN A 312 -17.98 4.65 -0.23
C ASN A 312 -17.55 5.14 1.17
N TYR A 313 -16.46 4.61 1.71
CA TYR A 313 -15.90 4.99 3.01
C TYR A 313 -14.83 6.07 2.93
N LEU A 314 -14.52 6.58 1.73
CA LEU A 314 -13.59 7.70 1.58
C LEU A 314 -14.06 8.94 2.33
N THR A 315 -13.11 9.65 2.92
CA THR A 315 -13.35 10.98 3.48
C THR A 315 -13.94 11.91 2.41
N PRO A 316 -15.01 12.63 2.69
CA PRO A 316 -15.63 13.54 1.73
C PRO A 316 -14.63 14.58 1.18
N GLY A 317 -14.57 14.70 -0.13
CA GLY A 317 -13.70 15.68 -0.80
C GLY A 317 -12.31 15.16 -1.16
N ILE A 318 -12.01 13.90 -0.88
CA ILE A 318 -10.81 13.23 -1.43
C ILE A 318 -10.88 13.22 -2.95
N GLU A 319 -9.77 13.56 -3.59
CA GLU A 319 -9.56 13.45 -5.04
C GLU A 319 -8.52 12.37 -5.36
N SER A 320 -8.69 11.74 -6.51
CA SER A 320 -7.73 10.79 -7.08
C SER A 320 -6.90 11.42 -8.20
N ILE A 321 -5.95 10.67 -8.74
CA ILE A 321 -5.23 11.02 -9.98
C ILE A 321 -6.22 11.20 -11.13
N HIS A 322 -7.28 10.38 -11.23
CA HIS A 322 -8.31 10.50 -12.27
C HIS A 322 -9.00 11.87 -12.21
N ASP A 323 -9.35 12.34 -11.00
CA ASP A 323 -9.94 13.66 -10.80
C ASP A 323 -8.98 14.79 -11.22
N ALA A 324 -7.68 14.67 -10.90
CA ALA A 324 -6.67 15.65 -11.32
C ALA A 324 -6.53 15.71 -12.85
N VAL A 325 -6.60 14.57 -13.53
CA VAL A 325 -6.59 14.49 -15.00
C VAL A 325 -7.83 15.18 -15.58
N HIS A 326 -9.04 14.84 -15.10
CA HIS A 326 -10.27 15.43 -15.60
C HIS A 326 -10.41 16.92 -15.30
N ARG A 327 -9.90 17.37 -14.14
CA ARG A 327 -9.86 18.80 -13.82
C ARG A 327 -9.01 19.58 -14.83
N THR A 328 -7.95 18.96 -15.35
CA THR A 328 -7.05 19.59 -16.32
C THR A 328 -7.54 19.41 -17.75
N TRP A 329 -8.03 18.23 -18.09
CA TRP A 329 -8.54 17.85 -19.41
C TRP A 329 -9.89 17.17 -19.26
N PRO A 330 -11.02 17.91 -19.27
CA PRO A 330 -12.34 17.37 -19.03
C PRO A 330 -12.78 16.25 -20.01
N ASP A 331 -12.23 16.26 -21.23
CA ASP A 331 -12.53 15.26 -22.28
C ASP A 331 -11.51 14.10 -22.31
N ALA A 332 -10.53 14.07 -21.39
CA ALA A 332 -9.58 12.99 -21.33
C ALA A 332 -10.28 11.70 -20.83
N PHE A 333 -9.81 10.57 -21.33
CA PHE A 333 -10.25 9.26 -20.87
C PHE A 333 -9.25 8.67 -19.89
N THR A 334 -9.75 8.10 -18.80
CA THR A 334 -8.95 7.40 -17.79
C THR A 334 -9.52 6.01 -17.52
N ALA A 335 -8.65 5.06 -17.16
CA ALA A 335 -9.07 3.69 -16.91
C ALA A 335 -8.40 3.08 -15.67
N SER A 336 -9.19 2.33 -14.91
CA SER A 336 -8.80 1.59 -13.73
C SER A 336 -9.12 0.12 -13.89
N VAL A 337 -8.09 -0.72 -13.95
CA VAL A 337 -8.21 -2.15 -14.20
C VAL A 337 -7.85 -2.92 -12.94
N ASN A 338 -8.74 -3.76 -12.45
CA ASN A 338 -8.64 -4.56 -11.22
C ASN A 338 -8.36 -3.74 -9.94
N GLU A 339 -8.57 -2.43 -9.95
CA GLU A 339 -8.26 -1.56 -8.83
C GLU A 339 -9.54 -1.11 -8.12
N PRO A 340 -9.74 -1.48 -6.85
CA PRO A 340 -10.91 -1.07 -6.08
C PRO A 340 -10.98 0.44 -5.82
N CYS A 341 -9.83 1.11 -5.71
CA CYS A 341 -9.77 2.57 -5.59
C CYS A 341 -9.87 3.23 -6.98
N ASP A 342 -11.08 3.26 -7.52
CA ASP A 342 -11.37 3.66 -8.91
C ASP A 342 -12.15 4.97 -9.02
N ILE A 343 -12.20 5.78 -7.98
CA ILE A 343 -12.93 7.05 -8.00
C ILE A 343 -12.43 7.95 -9.12
N GLY A 344 -13.35 8.53 -9.87
CA GLY A 344 -13.05 9.43 -10.97
C GLY A 344 -12.65 8.75 -12.29
N ALA A 345 -12.45 7.43 -12.33
CA ALA A 345 -12.13 6.72 -13.57
C ALA A 345 -13.33 6.59 -14.51
N ASP A 346 -13.12 6.76 -15.83
CA ASP A 346 -14.18 6.57 -16.84
C ASP A 346 -14.44 5.09 -17.14
N PHE A 347 -13.43 4.26 -17.00
CA PHE A 347 -13.53 2.81 -17.07
C PHE A 347 -13.05 2.20 -15.76
N SER A 348 -13.85 1.29 -15.19
CA SER A 348 -13.43 0.48 -14.05
C SER A 348 -13.88 -0.96 -14.22
N THR A 349 -13.01 -1.90 -13.85
CA THR A 349 -13.37 -3.32 -13.70
C THR A 349 -14.56 -3.46 -12.74
N PHE A 350 -14.58 -2.69 -11.65
CA PHE A 350 -15.62 -2.82 -10.63
C PHE A 350 -16.97 -2.22 -11.03
N ASP A 351 -17.02 -1.41 -12.09
CA ASP A 351 -18.30 -0.97 -12.67
C ASP A 351 -19.11 -2.12 -13.25
N PHE A 352 -18.46 -3.18 -13.73
CA PHE A 352 -19.17 -4.38 -14.16
C PHE A 352 -19.86 -5.04 -12.98
N PHE A 353 -19.15 -5.22 -11.87
CA PHE A 353 -19.70 -5.82 -10.65
C PHE A 353 -20.81 -4.96 -10.03
N ARG A 354 -20.67 -3.63 -10.00
CA ARG A 354 -21.70 -2.67 -9.52
C ARG A 354 -22.99 -2.78 -10.33
N ARG A 355 -22.90 -3.11 -11.61
CA ARG A 355 -24.05 -3.32 -12.50
C ARG A 355 -24.58 -4.76 -12.49
N GLY A 356 -24.00 -5.65 -11.69
CA GLY A 356 -24.34 -7.08 -11.66
C GLY A 356 -23.87 -7.87 -12.88
N ASP A 357 -22.89 -7.33 -13.61
CA ASP A 357 -22.21 -7.99 -14.72
C ASP A 357 -20.83 -8.47 -14.25
N VAL A 358 -20.31 -9.52 -14.85
CA VAL A 358 -18.98 -10.05 -14.52
C VAL A 358 -18.13 -10.01 -15.79
N PRO A 359 -16.92 -9.47 -15.74
CA PRO A 359 -15.98 -9.55 -16.86
C PRO A 359 -15.80 -11.01 -17.30
N PRO A 360 -15.78 -11.30 -18.60
CA PRO A 360 -15.60 -12.66 -19.06
C PRO A 360 -14.21 -13.18 -18.67
N ILE A 361 -14.17 -14.41 -18.19
CA ILE A 361 -12.89 -15.13 -18.05
C ILE A 361 -12.35 -15.39 -19.47
N PRO A 362 -11.11 -15.02 -19.76
CA PRO A 362 -10.47 -15.31 -21.05
C PRO A 362 -10.54 -16.79 -21.40
N LYS A 363 -10.60 -17.13 -22.69
CA LYS A 363 -10.70 -18.53 -23.15
C LYS A 363 -9.52 -19.39 -22.71
N ASP A 364 -8.37 -18.79 -22.62
CA ASP A 364 -7.18 -19.39 -22.04
C ASP A 364 -6.68 -18.50 -20.90
N PRO A 365 -7.20 -18.67 -19.68
CA PRO A 365 -6.78 -17.88 -18.52
C PRO A 365 -5.31 -18.12 -18.13
N PHE A 366 -4.68 -19.16 -18.65
CA PHE A 366 -3.28 -19.51 -18.42
C PHE A 366 -2.42 -19.31 -19.65
N GLY A 367 -2.97 -18.74 -20.73
CA GLY A 367 -2.25 -18.48 -21.99
C GLY A 367 -1.25 -17.32 -21.92
N MET A 368 -1.27 -16.53 -20.83
CA MET A 368 -0.25 -15.52 -20.56
C MET A 368 1.03 -16.20 -20.09
N PRO A 369 2.20 -15.58 -20.32
CA PRO A 369 3.45 -16.09 -19.78
C PRO A 369 3.36 -16.29 -18.27
N HIS A 370 3.51 -17.49 -17.81
CA HIS A 370 3.53 -17.87 -16.40
C HIS A 370 4.46 -19.06 -16.20
N THR A 371 4.89 -19.25 -14.97
CA THR A 371 5.88 -20.25 -14.61
C THR A 371 5.30 -21.43 -13.83
N THR A 372 3.97 -21.62 -13.89
CA THR A 372 3.26 -22.68 -13.18
C THR A 372 3.75 -24.10 -13.50
N GLU A 373 4.39 -24.31 -14.65
CA GLU A 373 5.06 -25.56 -14.98
C GLU A 373 6.19 -25.93 -14.01
N ARG A 374 6.70 -24.97 -13.25
CA ARG A 374 7.67 -25.20 -12.17
C ARG A 374 7.03 -25.74 -10.89
N PHE A 375 5.72 -25.67 -10.77
CA PHE A 375 4.97 -26.18 -9.64
C PHE A 375 4.32 -27.52 -9.97
N VAL A 376 4.48 -28.48 -9.09
CA VAL A 376 3.78 -29.77 -9.22
C VAL A 376 2.27 -29.56 -9.04
N ARG A 377 1.89 -28.58 -8.17
CA ARG A 377 0.51 -28.14 -7.94
C ARG A 377 0.53 -26.69 -7.50
N PRO A 378 0.15 -25.72 -8.36
CA PRO A 378 -0.12 -24.37 -7.91
C PRO A 378 -1.26 -24.39 -6.91
N SER A 379 -1.17 -23.56 -5.90
CA SER A 379 -2.24 -23.41 -4.91
C SER A 379 -3.53 -22.90 -5.53
N LYS A 380 -4.61 -23.00 -4.77
CA LYS A 380 -5.89 -22.43 -5.17
C LYS A 380 -5.81 -20.90 -5.31
N ASP A 381 -5.13 -20.26 -4.36
CA ASP A 381 -5.08 -18.80 -4.32
C ASP A 381 -4.15 -18.26 -5.39
N TYR A 382 -3.00 -18.86 -5.63
CA TYR A 382 -2.16 -18.57 -6.80
C TYR A 382 -2.96 -18.68 -8.11
N SER A 383 -3.65 -19.79 -8.30
CA SER A 383 -4.42 -20.03 -9.53
C SER A 383 -5.55 -19.01 -9.71
N TRP A 384 -6.24 -18.66 -8.62
CA TRP A 384 -7.31 -17.66 -8.64
C TRP A 384 -6.79 -16.27 -8.98
N SER A 385 -5.75 -15.80 -8.28
CA SER A 385 -5.15 -14.49 -8.52
C SER A 385 -4.56 -14.38 -9.93
N SER A 386 -3.96 -15.46 -10.45
CA SER A 386 -3.51 -15.51 -11.85
C SER A 386 -4.65 -15.34 -12.85
N VAL A 387 -5.83 -15.91 -12.60
CA VAL A 387 -7.03 -15.71 -13.44
C VAL A 387 -7.52 -14.26 -13.35
N VAL A 388 -7.57 -13.68 -12.15
CA VAL A 388 -7.97 -12.27 -11.94
C VAL A 388 -7.06 -11.33 -12.72
N ASP A 389 -5.75 -11.51 -12.58
CA ASP A 389 -4.76 -10.69 -13.27
C ASP A 389 -4.85 -10.85 -14.80
N HIS A 390 -5.09 -12.08 -15.29
CA HIS A 390 -5.27 -12.31 -16.71
C HIS A 390 -6.52 -11.60 -17.26
N MET A 391 -7.63 -11.61 -16.51
CA MET A 391 -8.83 -10.84 -16.85
C MET A 391 -8.54 -9.34 -16.93
N GLY A 392 -7.71 -8.82 -16.01
CA GLY A 392 -7.27 -7.44 -16.02
C GLY A 392 -6.42 -7.10 -17.25
N VAL A 393 -5.47 -7.95 -17.58
CA VAL A 393 -4.66 -7.77 -18.81
C VAL A 393 -5.53 -7.76 -20.07
N ASP A 394 -6.51 -8.68 -20.19
CA ASP A 394 -7.44 -8.70 -21.33
C ASP A 394 -8.21 -7.37 -21.45
N GLN A 395 -8.63 -6.77 -20.34
CA GLN A 395 -9.26 -5.47 -20.32
C GLN A 395 -8.28 -4.36 -20.77
N ALA A 396 -7.07 -4.33 -20.21
CA ALA A 396 -6.07 -3.33 -20.55
C ALA A 396 -5.69 -3.41 -22.04
N LEU A 397 -5.43 -4.60 -22.55
CA LEU A 397 -5.13 -4.82 -23.97
C LEU A 397 -6.28 -4.41 -24.89
N GLY A 398 -7.53 -4.71 -24.49
CA GLY A 398 -8.73 -4.26 -25.19
C GLY A 398 -8.83 -2.75 -25.25
N ILE A 399 -8.64 -2.06 -24.13
CA ILE A 399 -8.65 -0.59 -24.04
C ILE A 399 -7.53 0.01 -24.89
N ILE A 400 -6.31 -0.49 -24.77
CA ILE A 400 -5.15 -0.01 -25.54
C ILE A 400 -5.40 -0.21 -27.06
N SER A 401 -5.96 -1.34 -27.46
CA SER A 401 -6.30 -1.59 -28.88
C SER A 401 -7.47 -0.73 -29.38
N GLY A 402 -8.17 -0.07 -28.51
CA GLY A 402 -9.30 0.82 -28.82
C GLY A 402 -10.68 0.16 -28.72
N LYS A 403 -10.77 -1.11 -28.33
CA LYS A 403 -12.05 -1.81 -28.18
C LYS A 403 -11.96 -2.91 -27.13
N TYR A 404 -12.82 -2.84 -26.12
CA TYR A 404 -13.05 -3.93 -25.18
C TYR A 404 -14.54 -4.35 -25.21
N ARG A 405 -14.80 -5.66 -25.37
CA ARG A 405 -16.12 -6.19 -25.71
C ARG A 405 -16.66 -5.48 -26.98
N ASP A 406 -17.88 -4.94 -26.94
CA ASP A 406 -18.47 -4.20 -28.09
C ASP A 406 -18.39 -2.68 -27.92
N VAL A 407 -17.61 -2.19 -26.96
CA VAL A 407 -17.42 -0.77 -26.67
C VAL A 407 -16.07 -0.30 -27.22
N SER A 408 -16.08 0.85 -27.91
CA SER A 408 -14.85 1.51 -28.36
C SER A 408 -14.37 2.49 -27.31
N TYR A 409 -13.07 2.51 -27.06
CA TYR A 409 -12.42 3.39 -26.10
C TYR A 409 -11.30 4.20 -26.75
N PRO A 410 -11.15 5.48 -26.40
CA PRO A 410 -9.93 6.22 -26.77
C PRO A 410 -8.75 5.68 -25.97
N MET A 411 -7.52 6.02 -26.38
CA MET A 411 -6.35 5.70 -25.59
C MET A 411 -6.37 6.48 -24.27
N PRO A 412 -6.25 5.82 -23.10
CA PRO A 412 -6.30 6.47 -21.80
C PRO A 412 -5.16 7.48 -21.63
N ARG A 413 -5.45 8.62 -21.05
CA ARG A 413 -4.41 9.53 -20.57
C ARG A 413 -3.71 9.00 -19.31
N PHE A 414 -4.49 8.30 -18.48
CA PHE A 414 -4.00 7.53 -17.33
C PHE A 414 -4.66 6.16 -17.32
N LEU A 415 -3.85 5.11 -17.31
CA LEU A 415 -4.26 3.71 -17.18
C LEU A 415 -3.61 3.12 -15.94
N TRP A 416 -4.43 2.61 -15.03
CA TRP A 416 -3.99 1.87 -13.85
C TRP A 416 -4.28 0.39 -14.04
N CYS A 417 -3.29 -0.47 -13.76
CA CYS A 417 -3.40 -1.92 -13.80
C CYS A 417 -2.91 -2.53 -12.49
N ASN A 418 -3.81 -3.15 -11.74
CA ASN A 418 -3.47 -3.88 -10.52
C ASN A 418 -3.31 -5.37 -10.82
N PHE A 419 -2.22 -5.98 -10.32
CA PHE A 419 -1.92 -7.41 -10.36
C PHE A 419 -1.79 -7.94 -8.93
N THR A 420 -2.65 -8.89 -8.58
CA THR A 420 -2.83 -9.40 -7.22
C THR A 420 -2.02 -10.66 -6.94
N LEU A 421 -1.42 -11.26 -7.97
CA LEU A 421 -0.81 -12.58 -7.89
C LEU A 421 0.40 -12.64 -6.96
N THR A 422 1.19 -11.56 -6.92
CA THR A 422 2.43 -11.51 -6.13
C THR A 422 2.15 -11.60 -4.64
N ASP A 423 1.12 -10.90 -4.15
CA ASP A 423 0.69 -10.96 -2.76
C ASP A 423 0.27 -12.38 -2.35
N SER A 424 -0.66 -12.98 -3.10
CA SER A 424 -1.13 -14.35 -2.86
C SER A 424 0.00 -15.37 -2.82
N ALA A 425 0.97 -15.24 -3.73
CA ALA A 425 2.10 -16.17 -3.82
C ALA A 425 3.10 -15.97 -2.67
N MET A 426 3.35 -14.72 -2.28
CA MET A 426 4.29 -14.39 -1.19
C MET A 426 3.71 -14.72 0.18
N HIS A 427 2.42 -14.54 0.40
CA HIS A 427 1.74 -15.04 1.59
C HIS A 427 1.86 -16.55 1.74
N GLU A 428 1.57 -17.29 0.68
CA GLU A 428 1.50 -18.74 0.74
C GLU A 428 2.87 -19.40 0.80
N GLY A 429 3.84 -18.93 0.00
CA GLY A 429 5.15 -19.53 -0.12
C GLY A 429 6.26 -18.84 0.68
N GLY A 430 6.00 -17.64 1.18
CA GLY A 430 7.02 -16.71 1.65
C GLY A 430 7.67 -15.91 0.50
N PRO A 431 8.17 -14.70 0.77
CA PRO A 431 8.71 -13.82 -0.27
C PRO A 431 9.96 -14.36 -0.99
N HIS A 432 10.72 -15.24 -0.32
CA HIS A 432 11.97 -15.81 -0.86
C HIS A 432 11.79 -17.15 -1.56
N SER A 433 10.55 -17.60 -1.76
CA SER A 433 10.23 -18.89 -2.35
C SER A 433 10.26 -18.89 -3.88
N GLU A 434 10.35 -20.09 -4.47
CA GLU A 434 10.16 -20.25 -5.92
C GLU A 434 8.74 -19.87 -6.36
N MET A 435 7.74 -19.99 -5.48
CA MET A 435 6.37 -19.55 -5.74
C MET A 435 6.30 -18.02 -5.91
N ALA A 436 6.95 -17.28 -5.01
CA ALA A 436 7.10 -15.83 -5.13
C ALA A 436 7.83 -15.45 -6.42
N ALA A 437 8.96 -16.09 -6.72
CA ALA A 437 9.70 -15.82 -7.94
C ALA A 437 8.86 -16.13 -9.20
N ALA A 438 8.05 -17.19 -9.19
CA ALA A 438 7.16 -17.50 -10.30
C ALA A 438 6.09 -16.44 -10.49
N SER A 439 5.49 -15.92 -9.42
CA SER A 439 4.48 -14.86 -9.49
C SER A 439 5.04 -13.55 -10.06
N VAL A 440 6.27 -13.20 -9.68
CA VAL A 440 6.98 -12.05 -10.26
C VAL A 440 7.21 -12.24 -11.76
N ARG A 441 7.66 -13.43 -12.20
CA ARG A 441 7.84 -13.73 -13.63
C ARG A 441 6.52 -13.67 -14.41
N ASP A 442 5.42 -14.16 -13.83
CA ASP A 442 4.09 -14.10 -14.43
C ASP A 442 3.62 -12.63 -14.56
N SER A 443 3.80 -11.82 -13.52
CA SER A 443 3.42 -10.41 -13.53
C SER A 443 4.31 -9.58 -14.46
N ASP A 444 5.61 -9.86 -14.53
CA ASP A 444 6.54 -9.28 -15.52
C ASP A 444 6.10 -9.58 -16.96
N GLY A 445 5.68 -10.81 -17.23
CA GLY A 445 5.14 -11.19 -18.52
C GLY A 445 3.88 -10.41 -18.91
N ARG A 446 3.02 -10.09 -17.94
CA ARG A 446 1.83 -9.25 -18.15
C ARG A 446 2.20 -7.80 -18.47
N VAL A 447 3.20 -7.25 -17.78
CA VAL A 447 3.78 -5.95 -18.13
C VAL A 447 4.29 -5.98 -19.57
N GLY A 448 5.05 -7.03 -19.94
CA GLY A 448 5.55 -7.19 -21.30
C GLY A 448 4.46 -7.18 -22.37
N ALA A 449 3.35 -7.87 -22.14
CA ALA A 449 2.20 -7.88 -23.05
C ALA A 449 1.58 -6.48 -23.23
N ILE A 450 1.50 -5.69 -22.14
CA ILE A 450 0.99 -4.30 -22.20
C ILE A 450 1.98 -3.40 -22.96
N LEU A 451 3.27 -3.51 -22.69
CA LEU A 451 4.30 -2.74 -23.41
C LEU A 451 4.26 -3.05 -24.91
N GLU A 452 4.15 -4.32 -25.30
CA GLU A 452 4.01 -4.73 -26.70
C GLU A 452 2.75 -4.15 -27.38
N ALA A 453 1.62 -4.13 -26.65
CA ALA A 453 0.38 -3.53 -27.16
C ALA A 453 0.53 -2.02 -27.40
N LEU A 454 1.25 -1.31 -26.54
CA LEU A 454 1.56 0.12 -26.73
C LEU A 454 2.49 0.36 -27.93
N GLU A 455 3.48 -0.51 -28.14
CA GLU A 455 4.33 -0.50 -29.33
C GLU A 455 3.52 -0.73 -30.62
N GLN A 456 2.66 -1.75 -30.63
CA GLN A 456 1.77 -2.05 -31.75
C GLN A 456 0.78 -0.92 -32.02
N ARG A 457 0.33 -0.21 -30.99
CA ARG A 457 -0.52 0.97 -31.11
C ARG A 457 0.25 2.19 -31.64
N GLY A 458 1.58 2.19 -31.57
CA GLY A 458 2.46 3.28 -31.99
C GLY A 458 2.47 4.48 -31.03
N VAL A 459 2.20 4.24 -29.74
CA VAL A 459 2.18 5.30 -28.71
C VAL A 459 3.25 5.14 -27.64
N MET A 460 4.09 4.11 -27.74
CA MET A 460 5.11 3.78 -26.73
C MET A 460 6.03 4.98 -26.39
N ASP A 461 6.47 5.73 -27.41
CA ASP A 461 7.35 6.89 -27.23
C ASP A 461 6.64 8.10 -26.59
N ASP A 462 5.33 8.06 -26.46
CA ASP A 462 4.51 9.08 -25.81
C ASP A 462 4.03 8.64 -24.40
N CYS A 463 4.49 7.48 -23.94
CA CYS A 463 4.14 6.93 -22.65
C CYS A 463 5.21 7.20 -21.59
N ALA A 464 4.75 7.35 -20.35
CA ALA A 464 5.54 7.11 -19.15
C ALA A 464 4.90 5.98 -18.34
N PHE A 465 5.71 5.38 -17.48
CA PHE A 465 5.35 4.21 -16.71
C PHE A 465 5.65 4.43 -15.23
N VAL A 466 4.77 3.91 -14.38
CA VAL A 466 5.01 3.81 -12.94
C VAL A 466 4.75 2.37 -12.52
N LEU A 467 5.67 1.75 -11.82
CA LEU A 467 5.47 0.45 -11.20
C LEU A 467 5.69 0.60 -9.71
N VAL A 468 4.71 0.16 -8.93
CA VAL A 468 4.75 0.18 -7.46
C VAL A 468 4.17 -1.13 -6.92
N ALA A 469 4.39 -1.39 -5.62
CA ALA A 469 3.52 -2.23 -4.80
C ALA A 469 2.85 -1.34 -3.75
N ASP A 470 1.87 -1.86 -3.07
CA ASP A 470 1.14 -1.17 -2.00
C ASP A 470 1.82 -1.36 -0.64
N HIS A 471 2.54 -2.45 -0.46
CA HIS A 471 3.42 -2.74 0.67
C HIS A 471 4.51 -3.73 0.26
N GLY A 472 5.45 -3.99 1.18
CA GLY A 472 6.38 -5.09 1.06
C GLY A 472 5.81 -6.37 1.65
N MET A 473 6.64 -7.41 1.69
CA MET A 473 6.31 -8.70 2.28
C MET A 473 7.53 -9.22 3.02
N GLU A 474 7.35 -9.61 4.28
CA GLU A 474 8.41 -10.15 5.12
C GLU A 474 8.17 -11.64 5.38
N GLU A 475 9.24 -12.44 5.42
CA GLU A 475 9.12 -13.85 5.76
C GLU A 475 8.74 -13.99 7.23
N SER A 476 7.69 -14.76 7.54
CA SER A 476 7.27 -15.08 8.90
C SER A 476 7.94 -16.35 9.41
N ASP A 477 8.08 -16.49 10.74
CA ASP A 477 8.55 -17.72 11.36
C ASP A 477 7.34 -18.62 11.72
N PRO A 478 7.14 -19.77 11.06
CA PRO A 478 6.02 -20.68 11.34
C PRO A 478 5.98 -21.21 12.79
N THR A 479 7.05 -21.01 13.55
CA THR A 479 7.11 -21.40 14.97
C THR A 479 6.79 -20.25 15.92
N CYS A 480 6.80 -19.00 15.43
CA CYS A 480 6.47 -17.79 16.20
C CYS A 480 4.98 -17.50 16.08
N ARG A 481 4.18 -18.16 16.90
CA ARG A 481 2.72 -18.11 16.88
C ARG A 481 2.19 -17.54 18.19
N GLY A 482 1.01 -16.96 18.15
CA GLY A 482 0.30 -16.48 19.32
C GLY A 482 -0.79 -15.50 18.92
N ASP A 483 -1.69 -15.28 19.86
CA ASP A 483 -2.84 -14.40 19.69
C ASP A 483 -2.97 -13.55 20.94
N TRP A 484 -2.72 -12.24 20.81
CA TRP A 484 -2.85 -11.30 21.93
C TRP A 484 -4.30 -11.13 22.39
N ASP A 485 -5.29 -11.33 21.51
CA ASP A 485 -6.69 -11.24 21.85
C ASP A 485 -7.08 -12.33 22.86
N VAL A 486 -6.49 -13.54 22.77
CA VAL A 486 -6.64 -14.59 23.78
C VAL A 486 -6.09 -14.14 25.14
N ALA A 487 -4.94 -13.48 25.16
CA ALA A 487 -4.34 -12.97 26.40
C ALA A 487 -5.19 -11.85 27.03
N LEU A 488 -5.68 -10.91 26.23
CA LEU A 488 -6.57 -9.82 26.66
C LEU A 488 -7.87 -10.38 27.26
N ARG A 489 -8.54 -11.29 26.56
CA ARG A 489 -9.78 -11.94 27.05
C ARG A 489 -9.54 -12.72 28.34
N ALA A 490 -8.44 -13.46 28.45
CA ALA A 490 -8.10 -14.21 29.67
C ALA A 490 -7.90 -13.30 30.88
N ALA A 491 -7.42 -12.09 30.65
CA ALA A 491 -7.27 -11.06 31.68
C ALA A 491 -8.57 -10.26 31.95
N GLY A 492 -9.64 -10.52 31.20
CA GLY A 492 -10.92 -9.82 31.31
C GLY A 492 -10.87 -8.37 30.79
N VAL A 493 -10.03 -8.11 29.79
CA VAL A 493 -10.06 -6.86 29.02
C VAL A 493 -11.06 -7.04 27.88
N GLU A 494 -12.06 -6.19 27.82
CA GLU A 494 -13.04 -6.14 26.74
C GLU A 494 -12.50 -5.23 25.63
N ALA A 495 -11.93 -5.82 24.64
CA ALA A 495 -11.45 -5.14 23.45
C ALA A 495 -11.97 -5.85 22.20
N ARG A 496 -12.30 -5.08 21.17
CA ARG A 496 -12.60 -5.59 19.85
C ARG A 496 -11.36 -5.47 18.99
N ASP A 497 -10.86 -6.60 18.51
CA ASP A 497 -9.73 -6.67 17.58
C ASP A 497 -10.24 -6.66 16.14
N GLU A 498 -9.71 -5.77 15.32
CA GLU A 498 -10.05 -5.63 13.92
C GLU A 498 -8.79 -5.66 13.05
N ALA A 499 -8.81 -6.52 12.03
CA ALA A 499 -7.74 -6.68 11.06
C ALA A 499 -6.35 -6.80 11.71
N TYR A 500 -6.28 -7.57 12.81
CA TYR A 500 -5.07 -8.02 13.50
C TYR A 500 -4.15 -6.94 14.11
N SER A 501 -4.58 -5.71 14.14
CA SER A 501 -3.74 -4.64 14.71
C SER A 501 -4.54 -3.56 15.44
N PHE A 502 -5.82 -3.41 15.14
CA PHE A 502 -6.65 -2.34 15.66
C PHE A 502 -7.48 -2.82 16.85
N LEU A 503 -7.18 -2.33 18.04
CA LEU A 503 -7.95 -2.63 19.25
C LEU A 503 -8.83 -1.45 19.62
N TYR A 504 -10.13 -1.72 19.77
CA TYR A 504 -11.17 -0.79 20.18
C TYR A 504 -11.66 -1.18 21.57
N LEU A 505 -11.51 -0.28 22.54
CA LEU A 505 -11.89 -0.52 23.93
C LEU A 505 -13.36 -0.15 24.16
N GLY A 506 -14.07 -0.95 24.95
CA GLY A 506 -15.47 -0.72 25.26
C GLY A 506 -16.42 -0.79 24.05
N ALA A 507 -16.01 -1.46 22.96
CA ALA A 507 -16.76 -1.55 21.70
C ALA A 507 -17.58 -2.84 21.60
#